data_00acb574e4a20d3e99ed401cbaf31185
#
_entry.id   00acb574e4a20d3e99ed401cbaf31185
#
_cell.length_a   1.000
_cell.length_b   1.000
_cell.length_c   1.000
_cell.angle_alpha   90.00
_cell.angle_beta   90.00
_cell.angle_gamma   90.00
#
_symmetry.space_group_name_H-M   'P 1'
#
loop_
_entity.id
_entity.type
_entity.pdbx_description
1 polymer ?
#
loop_
_entity_poly.entity_id
_entity_poly.type
_entity_poly.pdbx_seq_one_letter_code
_entity_poly.pdbx_strand_id
1 'polypeptide(L)'
;MIKHLKGLEINSIYDFDNAFSINELLCKFWEKIEEVVNISNDSIDILNWVKDQGVSDELLKLLSTWKDDGTLDTIINSTIFNELNTKIDTFQEEVNSDLQTKNTEIDNIVKDITELNTTVDTFKEEVNTELQAKKIELDNVVKGINRYSELHYINNFADESSVLFKCRNGETVLVDCGEDFSSDGIYNRLKALGVTKINHFIITHFHSDHVGGYNMVFDNFVVDNVYYKPISWNMSETEIRWKTKSLHDEFVAKVKQLRINYYSLTADTTIEINDTEKIKIMNTSPYPYSNKSASTPYNVYDYNYESLMCLYTNGNIKVFLQGDCPSQVAYKNYGDTIKNVDHLQITHHGNQDNIDLNWIYAIRAKTGYYSLLSSTNIVHYKTATYTKIYRYDFNTSTSGCIIITDGGIYPTVSMIENKFSDRFLDYNGKKVYINSSGDMVENGVIINNGRKYIIKDWYKQLPPSDGWYYDSNINQSYALNSDGSIKCNQWVTSDGYNYYVDDQGIYLAGGTYKIGATDVTFDSEGRANIS
;
A
#
# COMPACT_ATOMS: atom_id res chain seq x y z
N MET A 1 -19.26 -12.95 30.02
CA MET A 1 -18.79 -12.07 28.98
C MET A 1 -18.08 -12.82 27.84
N ILE A 2 -16.98 -13.54 28.06
CA ILE A 2 -16.27 -14.29 26.98
C ILE A 2 -17.11 -15.39 26.29
N LYS A 3 -18.09 -15.99 26.96
CA LYS A 3 -18.97 -17.02 26.37
C LYS A 3 -20.06 -16.47 25.44
N HIS A 4 -20.44 -15.20 25.55
CA HIS A 4 -21.44 -14.56 24.68
C HIS A 4 -20.84 -13.89 23.45
N LEU A 5 -19.53 -13.67 23.44
CA LEU A 5 -18.80 -13.15 22.28
C LEU A 5 -18.44 -14.22 21.25
N LYS A 6 -18.79 -15.49 21.50
CA LYS A 6 -18.57 -16.60 20.55
C LYS A 6 -19.46 -16.59 19.30
N GLY A 7 -20.47 -15.73 19.24
CA GLY A 7 -21.32 -15.56 18.06
C GLY A 7 -20.86 -14.45 17.11
N LEU A 8 -19.99 -13.58 17.56
CA LEU A 8 -19.24 -12.69 16.67
C LEU A 8 -18.02 -13.51 16.23
N GLU A 9 -17.78 -13.64 14.94
CA GLU A 9 -16.61 -14.34 14.40
C GLU A 9 -15.28 -13.75 14.91
N ILE A 10 -14.99 -13.96 16.20
CA ILE A 10 -13.72 -13.69 16.83
C ILE A 10 -12.93 -15.01 16.87
N ASN A 11 -12.84 -15.65 15.71
CA ASN A 11 -11.85 -16.71 15.52
C ASN A 11 -10.42 -16.17 15.35
N SER A 12 -10.24 -14.85 15.44
CA SER A 12 -8.93 -14.18 15.31
C SER A 12 -8.37 -13.66 16.64
N ILE A 13 -8.96 -13.99 17.80
CA ILE A 13 -8.37 -13.61 19.10
C ILE A 13 -7.02 -14.32 19.36
N TYR A 14 -6.70 -15.37 18.60
CA TYR A 14 -5.41 -16.06 18.71
C TYR A 14 -4.30 -15.49 17.82
N ASP A 15 -4.60 -14.48 16.97
CA ASP A 15 -3.58 -13.76 16.20
C ASP A 15 -3.10 -12.48 16.89
N PHE A 16 -3.04 -12.47 18.21
CA PHE A 16 -2.55 -11.37 19.03
C PHE A 16 -1.05 -11.05 18.86
N ASP A 17 -0.33 -11.80 18.06
CA ASP A 17 1.07 -11.51 17.72
C ASP A 17 1.24 -10.39 16.69
N ASN A 18 0.16 -9.86 16.10
CA ASN A 18 0.18 -8.75 15.17
C ASN A 18 -0.70 -7.57 15.61
N ALA A 19 -0.23 -6.85 16.61
CA ALA A 19 -0.38 -5.40 16.82
C ALA A 19 -1.75 -4.73 16.52
N PHE A 20 -2.88 -5.33 16.86
CA PHE A 20 -4.12 -4.57 17.01
C PHE A 20 -4.25 -4.08 18.45
N SER A 21 -4.33 -2.77 18.64
CA SER A 21 -4.54 -2.22 19.98
C SER A 21 -5.93 -2.63 20.49
N ILE A 22 -6.05 -2.90 21.78
CA ILE A 22 -7.34 -3.16 22.45
C ILE A 22 -8.35 -2.04 22.14
N ASN A 23 -7.88 -0.81 21.93
CA ASN A 23 -8.70 0.34 21.53
C ASN A 23 -9.35 0.18 20.16
N GLU A 24 -8.67 -0.40 19.18
CA GLU A 24 -9.21 -0.59 17.83
C GLU A 24 -10.30 -1.67 17.80
N LEU A 25 -10.14 -2.70 18.64
CA LEU A 25 -11.16 -3.72 18.85
C LEU A 25 -12.40 -3.14 19.56
N LEU A 26 -12.21 -2.27 20.54
CA LEU A 26 -13.29 -1.58 21.27
C LEU A 26 -14.01 -0.57 20.37
N CYS A 27 -13.32 0.13 19.48
CA CYS A 27 -13.95 1.03 18.51
C CYS A 27 -14.82 0.27 17.50
N LYS A 28 -14.31 -0.81 16.93
CA LYS A 28 -15.10 -1.66 16.01
C LYS A 28 -16.29 -2.34 16.68
N PHE A 29 -16.17 -2.69 17.95
CA PHE A 29 -17.28 -3.21 18.75
C PHE A 29 -18.33 -2.14 19.03
N TRP A 30 -17.91 -0.89 19.30
CA TRP A 30 -18.80 0.24 19.52
C TRP A 30 -19.50 0.69 18.23
N GLU A 31 -18.78 0.78 17.12
CA GLU A 31 -19.38 1.04 15.79
C GLU A 31 -20.47 0.02 15.45
N LYS A 32 -20.26 -1.24 15.81
CA LYS A 32 -21.23 -2.30 15.57
C LYS A 32 -22.46 -2.19 16.49
N ILE A 33 -22.28 -1.75 17.74
CA ILE A 33 -23.39 -1.45 18.66
C ILE A 33 -24.18 -0.23 18.20
N GLU A 34 -23.53 0.85 17.76
CA GLU A 34 -24.19 2.02 17.21
C GLU A 34 -24.97 1.68 15.93
N GLU A 35 -24.42 0.84 15.06
CA GLU A 35 -25.10 0.33 13.87
C GLU A 35 -26.39 -0.43 14.27
N VAL A 36 -26.34 -1.31 15.27
CA VAL A 36 -27.49 -2.08 15.77
C VAL A 36 -28.52 -1.19 16.47
N VAL A 37 -28.11 -0.18 17.23
CA VAL A 37 -29.01 0.78 17.91
C VAL A 37 -29.68 1.72 16.92
N ASN A 38 -29.00 2.14 15.85
CA ASN A 38 -29.59 2.95 14.79
C ASN A 38 -30.59 2.16 13.92
N ILE A 39 -30.45 0.83 13.83
CA ILE A 39 -31.38 -0.08 13.15
C ILE A 39 -32.70 -0.25 13.94
N SER A 40 -32.73 0.06 15.22
CA SER A 40 -33.89 -0.15 16.10
C SER A 40 -35.14 0.67 15.77
N ASN A 41 -35.12 1.54 14.78
CA ASN A 41 -36.28 2.29 14.27
C ASN A 41 -36.96 1.66 13.06
N ASP A 42 -36.48 0.55 12.52
CA ASP A 42 -37.11 -0.17 11.40
C ASP A 42 -37.25 -1.66 11.75
N SER A 43 -38.49 -2.08 11.95
CA SER A 43 -38.85 -3.47 12.35
C SER A 43 -38.40 -4.54 11.35
N ILE A 44 -38.12 -4.16 10.09
CA ILE A 44 -37.65 -5.07 9.04
C ILE A 44 -36.17 -5.42 9.27
N ASP A 45 -35.37 -4.48 9.73
CA ASP A 45 -33.96 -4.69 9.97
C ASP A 45 -33.69 -5.50 11.23
N ILE A 46 -34.55 -5.36 12.27
CA ILE A 46 -34.51 -6.20 13.48
C ILE A 46 -34.79 -7.68 13.13
N LEU A 47 -35.77 -7.94 12.25
CA LEU A 47 -36.06 -9.30 11.78
C LEU A 47 -34.90 -9.90 10.96
N ASN A 48 -34.24 -9.10 10.14
CA ASN A 48 -33.06 -9.54 9.39
C ASN A 48 -31.89 -9.81 10.33
N TRP A 49 -31.69 -8.97 11.35
CA TRP A 49 -30.67 -9.18 12.35
C TRP A 49 -30.93 -10.44 13.19
N VAL A 50 -32.19 -10.65 13.62
CA VAL A 50 -32.60 -11.88 14.35
C VAL A 50 -32.40 -13.13 13.49
N LYS A 51 -32.64 -13.01 12.17
CA LYS A 51 -32.38 -14.07 11.19
C LYS A 51 -30.89 -14.42 11.11
N ASP A 52 -30.02 -13.42 11.09
CA ASP A 52 -28.57 -13.60 11.06
C ASP A 52 -27.99 -14.20 12.35
N GLN A 53 -28.76 -14.13 13.46
CA GLN A 53 -28.40 -14.76 14.74
C GLN A 53 -28.87 -16.22 14.88
N GLY A 54 -29.48 -16.82 13.86
CA GLY A 54 -29.86 -18.23 13.83
C GLY A 54 -31.05 -18.60 14.72
N VAL A 55 -31.90 -17.64 15.16
CA VAL A 55 -32.97 -17.87 16.14
C VAL A 55 -34.33 -18.16 15.50
N SER A 56 -34.51 -17.97 14.19
CA SER A 56 -35.87 -17.98 13.58
C SER A 56 -36.02 -18.74 12.26
N ASP A 57 -35.11 -19.60 11.88
CA ASP A 57 -35.20 -20.33 10.61
C ASP A 57 -36.46 -21.21 10.51
N GLU A 58 -36.96 -21.76 11.61
CA GLU A 58 -38.20 -22.54 11.61
C GLU A 58 -39.46 -21.68 11.43
N LEU A 59 -39.52 -20.51 12.07
CA LEU A 59 -40.67 -19.60 11.97
C LEU A 59 -40.74 -18.93 10.59
N LEU A 60 -39.61 -18.51 10.03
CA LEU A 60 -39.52 -17.95 8.70
C LEU A 60 -39.82 -18.97 7.62
N LYS A 61 -39.41 -20.20 7.80
CA LYS A 61 -39.71 -21.31 6.90
C LYS A 61 -41.20 -21.65 6.91
N LEU A 62 -41.85 -21.60 8.08
CA LEU A 62 -43.28 -21.80 8.23
C LEU A 62 -44.10 -20.71 7.53
N LEU A 63 -43.75 -19.45 7.72
CA LEU A 63 -44.42 -18.30 7.08
C LEU A 63 -44.23 -18.25 5.56
N SER A 64 -43.03 -18.63 5.07
CA SER A 64 -42.78 -18.78 3.63
C SER A 64 -43.60 -19.89 3.00
N THR A 65 -43.72 -21.04 3.68
CA THR A 65 -44.51 -22.18 3.20
C THR A 65 -45.99 -21.84 3.10
N TRP A 66 -46.55 -21.09 4.07
CA TRP A 66 -47.94 -20.68 4.07
C TRP A 66 -48.27 -19.61 3.02
N LYS A 67 -47.33 -18.81 2.61
CA LYS A 67 -47.46 -17.85 1.53
C LYS A 67 -47.44 -18.53 0.15
N ASP A 68 -46.60 -19.53 -0.02
CA ASP A 68 -46.36 -20.16 -1.32
C ASP A 68 -47.40 -21.22 -1.70
N ASP A 69 -48.12 -21.83 -0.73
CA ASP A 69 -49.13 -22.88 -0.96
C ASP A 69 -50.61 -22.42 -0.98
N GLY A 70 -50.86 -21.09 -0.84
CA GLY A 70 -52.19 -20.51 -0.84
C GLY A 70 -53.04 -20.83 0.41
N THR A 71 -52.44 -21.41 1.45
CA THR A 71 -53.09 -21.74 2.73
C THR A 71 -53.55 -20.46 3.44
N LEU A 72 -52.80 -19.35 3.22
CA LEU A 72 -53.14 -18.04 3.78
C LEU A 72 -54.51 -17.52 3.31
N ASP A 73 -54.84 -17.69 2.02
CA ASP A 73 -56.11 -17.23 1.42
C ASP A 73 -57.30 -18.05 1.91
N THR A 74 -57.10 -19.31 2.23
CA THR A 74 -58.16 -20.21 2.76
C THR A 74 -58.46 -19.93 4.24
N ILE A 75 -57.46 -19.52 5.01
CA ILE A 75 -57.56 -19.17 6.43
C ILE A 75 -58.25 -17.82 6.62
N ILE A 76 -58.05 -16.86 5.73
CA ILE A 76 -58.61 -15.50 5.78
C ILE A 76 -60.14 -15.52 5.71
N ASN A 77 -60.76 -16.50 5.06
CA ASN A 77 -62.19 -16.60 4.82
C ASN A 77 -62.94 -17.53 5.77
N SER A 78 -62.31 -18.08 6.83
CA SER A 78 -62.93 -19.03 7.76
C SER A 78 -63.20 -18.42 9.15
N THR A 79 -64.14 -19.03 9.90
CA THR A 79 -64.43 -18.70 11.30
C THR A 79 -63.22 -18.77 12.25
N ILE A 80 -62.16 -19.40 11.81
CA ILE A 80 -60.86 -19.55 12.49
C ILE A 80 -60.11 -18.22 12.53
N PHE A 81 -60.43 -17.27 11.63
CA PHE A 81 -59.75 -15.96 11.54
C PHE A 81 -59.83 -15.14 12.84
N ASN A 82 -61.01 -15.18 13.51
CA ASN A 82 -61.20 -14.44 14.75
C ASN A 82 -60.44 -15.10 15.94
N GLU A 83 -60.38 -16.42 15.98
CA GLU A 83 -59.56 -17.12 16.99
C GLU A 83 -58.07 -16.90 16.75
N LEU A 84 -57.65 -16.85 15.49
CA LEU A 84 -56.30 -16.57 15.12
C LEU A 84 -55.89 -15.13 15.47
N ASN A 85 -56.76 -14.16 15.17
CA ASN A 85 -56.54 -12.76 15.56
C ASN A 85 -56.42 -12.59 17.07
N THR A 86 -57.29 -13.23 17.86
CA THR A 86 -57.21 -13.20 19.34
C THR A 86 -55.87 -13.80 19.83
N LYS A 87 -55.42 -14.87 19.20
CA LYS A 87 -54.11 -15.48 19.55
C LYS A 87 -52.92 -14.59 19.10
N ILE A 88 -53.05 -13.92 17.97
CA ILE A 88 -52.08 -12.95 17.49
C ILE A 88 -52.01 -11.76 18.44
N ASP A 89 -53.17 -11.22 18.87
CA ASP A 89 -53.19 -10.09 19.81
C ASP A 89 -52.55 -10.49 21.16
N THR A 90 -52.89 -11.69 21.70
CA THR A 90 -52.27 -12.22 22.91
C THR A 90 -50.77 -12.40 22.73
N PHE A 91 -50.36 -12.96 21.60
CA PHE A 91 -48.92 -13.12 21.28
C PHE A 91 -48.21 -11.78 21.14
N GLN A 92 -48.87 -10.77 20.53
CA GLN A 92 -48.31 -9.41 20.43
C GLN A 92 -48.15 -8.77 21.82
N GLU A 93 -49.13 -8.97 22.74
CA GLU A 93 -49.02 -8.49 24.12
C GLU A 93 -47.87 -9.20 24.87
N GLU A 94 -47.71 -10.51 24.71
CA GLU A 94 -46.62 -11.27 25.28
C GLU A 94 -45.27 -10.80 24.72
N VAL A 95 -45.16 -10.66 23.40
CA VAL A 95 -43.94 -10.15 22.74
C VAL A 95 -43.63 -8.73 23.17
N ASN A 96 -44.61 -7.85 23.26
CA ASN A 96 -44.39 -6.48 23.74
C ASN A 96 -43.96 -6.43 25.20
N SER A 97 -44.51 -7.29 26.07
CA SER A 97 -44.08 -7.45 27.46
C SER A 97 -42.66 -7.96 27.59
N ASP A 98 -42.34 -8.97 26.80
CA ASP A 98 -40.94 -9.50 26.74
C ASP A 98 -39.98 -8.46 26.18
N LEU A 99 -40.40 -7.70 25.16
CA LEU A 99 -39.58 -6.62 24.57
C LEU A 99 -39.34 -5.51 25.60
N GLN A 100 -40.38 -5.10 26.39
CA GLN A 100 -40.20 -4.13 27.46
C GLN A 100 -39.22 -4.65 28.54
N THR A 101 -39.35 -5.92 28.89
CA THR A 101 -38.43 -6.55 29.86
C THR A 101 -37.00 -6.55 29.33
N LYS A 102 -36.83 -6.92 28.05
CA LYS A 102 -35.52 -6.93 27.40
C LYS A 102 -34.94 -5.51 27.25
N ASN A 103 -35.75 -4.52 26.94
CA ASN A 103 -35.32 -3.13 26.88
C ASN A 103 -34.81 -2.66 28.26
N THR A 104 -35.53 -3.02 29.34
CA THR A 104 -35.07 -2.70 30.71
C THR A 104 -33.74 -3.40 31.05
N GLU A 105 -33.59 -4.66 30.64
CA GLU A 105 -32.32 -5.39 30.79
C GLU A 105 -31.19 -4.69 29.99
N ILE A 106 -31.48 -4.25 28.75
CA ILE A 106 -30.54 -3.51 27.90
C ILE A 106 -30.14 -2.17 28.55
N ASP A 107 -31.12 -1.41 29.06
CA ASP A 107 -30.84 -0.13 29.72
C ASP A 107 -29.93 -0.32 30.95
N ASN A 108 -30.14 -1.39 31.71
CA ASN A 108 -29.25 -1.74 32.82
C ASN A 108 -27.85 -2.12 32.33
N ILE A 109 -27.74 -2.91 31.25
CA ILE A 109 -26.47 -3.27 30.64
C ILE A 109 -25.76 -2.03 30.09
N VAL A 110 -26.48 -1.10 29.43
CA VAL A 110 -25.92 0.16 28.95
C VAL A 110 -25.38 1.01 30.09
N LYS A 111 -26.11 1.06 31.22
CA LYS A 111 -25.64 1.74 32.42
C LYS A 111 -24.34 1.11 32.98
N ASP A 112 -24.33 -0.24 33.11
CA ASP A 112 -23.16 -0.96 33.58
C ASP A 112 -21.96 -0.77 32.64
N ILE A 113 -22.19 -0.76 31.32
CA ILE A 113 -21.15 -0.46 30.31
C ILE A 113 -20.63 0.96 30.47
N THR A 114 -21.50 1.92 30.74
CA THR A 114 -21.10 3.33 30.95
C THR A 114 -20.23 3.48 32.20
N GLU A 115 -20.60 2.80 33.30
CA GLU A 115 -19.82 2.76 34.53
C GLU A 115 -18.47 2.03 34.30
N LEU A 116 -18.49 0.94 33.53
CA LEU A 116 -17.29 0.22 33.15
C LEU A 116 -16.36 1.06 32.26
N ASN A 117 -16.91 1.80 31.28
CA ASN A 117 -16.14 2.70 30.45
C ASN A 117 -15.47 3.80 31.26
N THR A 118 -16.19 4.40 32.23
CA THR A 118 -15.62 5.39 33.15
C THR A 118 -14.47 4.79 33.96
N THR A 119 -14.65 3.55 34.43
CA THR A 119 -13.60 2.81 35.16
C THR A 119 -12.40 2.49 34.28
N VAL A 120 -12.65 2.09 33.02
CA VAL A 120 -11.61 1.82 32.02
C VAL A 120 -10.84 3.10 31.66
N ASP A 121 -11.52 4.22 31.51
CA ASP A 121 -10.85 5.49 31.19
C ASP A 121 -10.01 5.99 32.38
N THR A 122 -10.52 5.85 33.61
CA THR A 122 -9.72 6.10 34.82
C THR A 122 -8.49 5.19 34.89
N PHE A 123 -8.68 3.91 34.62
CA PHE A 123 -7.57 2.93 34.59
C PHE A 123 -6.56 3.24 33.47
N LYS A 124 -7.01 3.69 32.30
CA LYS A 124 -6.12 4.14 31.22
C LYS A 124 -5.28 5.35 31.65
N GLU A 125 -5.88 6.33 32.35
CA GLU A 125 -5.14 7.49 32.86
C GLU A 125 -4.12 7.08 33.92
N GLU A 126 -4.50 6.19 34.84
CA GLU A 126 -3.59 5.63 35.84
C GLU A 126 -2.44 4.88 35.19
N VAL A 127 -2.74 3.96 34.25
CA VAL A 127 -1.74 3.19 33.50
C VAL A 127 -0.84 4.11 32.67
N ASN A 128 -1.39 5.10 32.00
CA ASN A 128 -0.59 6.09 31.25
C ASN A 128 0.33 6.90 32.17
N THR A 129 -0.17 7.29 33.34
CA THR A 129 0.62 8.03 34.34
C THR A 129 1.75 7.15 34.88
N GLU A 130 1.44 5.90 35.21
CA GLU A 130 2.43 4.92 35.70
C GLU A 130 3.44 4.54 34.59
N LEU A 131 2.96 4.40 33.35
CA LEU A 131 3.81 4.15 32.18
C LEU A 131 4.75 5.33 31.90
N GLN A 132 4.28 6.56 32.01
CA GLN A 132 5.13 7.75 31.88
C GLN A 132 6.15 7.83 33.03
N ALA A 133 5.75 7.52 34.26
CA ALA A 133 6.66 7.46 35.38
C ALA A 133 7.72 6.35 35.20
N LYS A 134 7.30 5.15 34.77
CA LYS A 134 8.19 4.03 34.46
C LYS A 134 9.06 4.33 33.24
N LYS A 135 8.57 5.04 32.24
CA LYS A 135 9.36 5.51 31.09
C LYS A 135 10.45 6.47 31.55
N ILE A 136 10.13 7.43 32.44
CA ILE A 136 11.11 8.34 33.01
C ILE A 136 12.13 7.57 33.88
N GLU A 137 11.67 6.60 34.67
CA GLU A 137 12.53 5.72 35.46
C GLU A 137 13.44 4.87 34.57
N LEU A 138 12.88 4.29 33.50
CA LEU A 138 13.60 3.54 32.48
C LEU A 138 14.58 4.42 31.70
N ASP A 139 14.17 5.61 31.29
CA ASP A 139 15.03 6.61 30.64
C ASP A 139 16.19 7.05 31.55
N ASN A 140 15.97 7.05 32.87
CA ASN A 140 17.00 7.34 33.86
C ASN A 140 17.91 6.12 34.17
N VAL A 141 17.38 4.91 34.10
CA VAL A 141 18.14 3.66 34.33
C VAL A 141 18.83 3.16 33.06
N VAL A 142 18.25 3.45 31.89
CA VAL A 142 18.70 2.97 30.58
C VAL A 142 19.12 4.15 29.69
N LYS A 143 19.96 5.02 30.22
CA LYS A 143 20.72 5.92 29.35
C LYS A 143 21.56 5.06 28.39
N GLY A 144 20.94 4.69 27.26
CA GLY A 144 21.67 4.15 26.13
C GLY A 144 21.32 2.75 25.62
N ILE A 145 20.22 2.13 26.03
CA ILE A 145 19.84 0.83 25.41
C ILE A 145 18.41 0.89 24.85
N ASN A 146 18.22 1.57 23.75
CA ASN A 146 17.14 1.22 22.84
C ASN A 146 17.45 -0.18 22.29
N ARG A 147 16.53 -1.13 22.40
CA ARG A 147 16.71 -2.47 21.84
C ARG A 147 16.55 -2.52 20.33
N TYR A 148 16.15 -1.42 19.72
CA TYR A 148 15.88 -1.31 18.29
C TYR A 148 16.16 0.11 17.81
N SER A 149 16.33 0.23 16.52
CA SER A 149 16.37 1.52 15.82
C SER A 149 15.10 1.70 15.02
N GLU A 150 14.76 2.94 14.74
CA GLU A 150 13.56 3.31 13.99
C GLU A 150 13.97 4.05 12.73
N LEU A 151 13.38 3.64 11.60
CA LEU A 151 13.44 4.37 10.34
C LEU A 151 12.07 5.00 10.08
N HIS A 152 12.01 6.32 10.04
CA HIS A 152 10.79 7.07 9.81
C HIS A 152 10.82 7.78 8.46
N TYR A 153 9.79 7.56 7.64
CA TYR A 153 9.48 8.39 6.48
C TYR A 153 8.58 9.52 6.95
N ILE A 154 9.08 10.74 6.96
CA ILE A 154 8.43 11.92 7.56
C ILE A 154 7.99 12.94 6.52
N ASN A 155 7.96 12.56 5.25
CA ASN A 155 7.44 13.37 4.15
C ASN A 155 6.03 13.89 4.45
N ASN A 156 5.74 15.09 3.99
CA ASN A 156 4.40 15.68 4.10
C ASN A 156 3.63 15.61 2.79
N PHE A 157 4.34 15.42 1.67
CA PHE A 157 3.79 15.26 0.33
C PHE A 157 4.37 14.06 -0.39
N ALA A 158 3.71 13.68 -1.50
CA ALA A 158 4.07 12.51 -2.27
C ALA A 158 5.46 12.60 -2.93
N ASP A 159 5.79 13.75 -3.49
CA ASP A 159 7.01 13.96 -4.28
C ASP A 159 8.09 14.69 -3.47
N GLU A 160 8.26 14.35 -2.21
CA GLU A 160 9.33 14.88 -1.39
C GLU A 160 10.09 13.78 -0.66
N SER A 161 11.30 14.07 -0.22
CA SER A 161 12.12 13.14 0.56
C SER A 161 12.50 13.74 1.90
N SER A 162 12.14 13.04 2.97
CA SER A 162 12.64 13.31 4.31
C SER A 162 12.60 12.02 5.13
N VAL A 163 13.76 11.54 5.56
CA VAL A 163 13.91 10.25 6.23
C VAL A 163 14.71 10.43 7.52
N LEU A 164 14.16 9.95 8.63
CA LEU A 164 14.79 10.02 9.94
C LEU A 164 15.15 8.62 10.45
N PHE A 165 16.41 8.41 10.81
CA PHE A 165 16.79 7.30 11.69
C PHE A 165 16.88 7.78 13.14
N LYS A 166 16.23 7.05 14.05
CA LYS A 166 16.46 7.12 15.48
C LYS A 166 17.25 5.90 15.86
N CYS A 167 18.51 6.07 16.11
CA CYS A 167 19.46 5.00 16.34
C CYS A 167 19.36 4.48 17.78
N ARG A 168 19.83 3.25 17.98
CA ARG A 168 19.77 2.54 19.26
C ARG A 168 20.49 3.27 20.42
N ASN A 169 21.55 4.02 20.10
CA ASN A 169 22.29 4.82 21.07
C ASN A 169 21.63 6.19 21.37
N GLY A 170 20.50 6.49 20.76
CA GLY A 170 19.78 7.76 20.90
C GLY A 170 20.18 8.83 19.90
N GLU A 171 21.17 8.59 19.05
CA GLU A 171 21.51 9.50 17.95
C GLU A 171 20.43 9.51 16.88
N THR A 172 20.33 10.65 16.22
CA THR A 172 19.39 10.86 15.11
C THR A 172 20.14 11.23 13.83
N VAL A 173 19.73 10.60 12.72
CA VAL A 173 20.24 10.91 11.39
C VAL A 173 19.06 11.31 10.51
N LEU A 174 19.09 12.54 10.02
CA LEU A 174 18.12 13.05 9.06
C LEU A 174 18.74 12.99 7.67
N VAL A 175 18.04 12.37 6.72
CA VAL A 175 18.40 12.33 5.30
C VAL A 175 17.34 13.09 4.54
N ASP A 176 17.72 14.21 3.94
CA ASP A 176 16.84 15.19 3.31
C ASP A 176 15.81 15.81 4.25
N CYS A 177 15.13 16.87 3.83
CA CYS A 177 14.19 17.63 4.67
C CYS A 177 12.99 18.17 3.88
N GLY A 178 12.72 17.61 2.70
CA GLY A 178 11.56 17.96 1.88
C GLY A 178 11.58 19.37 1.32
N GLU A 179 10.41 19.82 0.89
CA GLU A 179 10.17 21.15 0.33
C GLU A 179 10.02 22.23 1.42
N ASP A 180 10.33 23.48 1.07
CA ASP A 180 10.17 24.63 1.96
C ASP A 180 8.70 24.82 2.36
N PHE A 181 7.78 24.77 1.41
CA PHE A 181 6.34 24.98 1.66
C PHE A 181 5.68 23.88 2.50
N SER A 182 6.29 22.70 2.64
CA SER A 182 5.81 21.57 3.44
C SER A 182 6.52 21.44 4.78
N SER A 183 7.50 22.27 5.05
CA SER A 183 8.44 22.16 6.18
C SER A 183 7.75 22.17 7.55
N ASP A 184 6.63 22.87 7.73
CA ASP A 184 5.83 22.85 8.97
C ASP A 184 5.31 21.44 9.29
N GLY A 185 4.90 20.67 8.28
CA GLY A 185 4.45 19.29 8.46
C GLY A 185 5.58 18.38 8.92
N ILE A 186 6.76 18.52 8.30
CA ILE A 186 7.97 17.77 8.67
C ILE A 186 8.42 18.16 10.09
N TYR A 187 8.42 19.46 10.41
CA TYR A 187 8.70 19.96 11.76
C TYR A 187 7.81 19.30 12.82
N ASN A 188 6.50 19.31 12.59
CA ASN A 188 5.53 18.74 13.54
C ASN A 188 5.77 17.24 13.75
N ARG A 189 6.11 16.49 12.69
CA ARG A 189 6.44 15.07 12.80
C ARG A 189 7.74 14.83 13.56
N LEU A 190 8.80 15.59 13.29
CA LEU A 190 10.05 15.52 14.05
C LEU A 190 9.82 15.80 15.53
N LYS A 191 9.01 16.82 15.86
CA LYS A 191 8.65 17.14 17.25
C LYS A 191 7.83 16.04 17.91
N ALA A 192 6.84 15.48 17.21
CA ALA A 192 6.02 14.37 17.72
C ALA A 192 6.86 13.11 18.00
N LEU A 193 7.94 12.90 17.23
CA LEU A 193 8.91 11.83 17.45
C LEU A 193 9.92 12.13 18.57
N GLY A 194 9.79 13.28 19.24
CA GLY A 194 10.67 13.68 20.34
C GLY A 194 12.05 14.14 19.89
N VAL A 195 12.23 14.48 18.61
CA VAL A 195 13.51 14.99 18.10
C VAL A 195 13.74 16.39 18.66
N THR A 196 14.88 16.59 19.27
CA THR A 196 15.38 17.90 19.75
C THR A 196 16.72 18.25 19.12
N LYS A 197 17.41 17.24 18.62
CA LYS A 197 18.75 17.32 18.06
C LYS A 197 18.87 16.40 16.86
N ILE A 198 19.63 16.82 15.86
CA ILE A 198 19.99 16.03 14.69
C ILE A 198 21.51 15.87 14.71
N ASN A 199 21.99 14.67 15.04
CA ASN A 199 23.43 14.41 15.15
C ASN A 199 24.09 14.41 13.78
N HIS A 200 23.40 13.91 12.76
CA HIS A 200 23.90 13.83 11.41
C HIS A 200 22.79 14.24 10.42
N PHE A 201 23.03 15.29 9.66
CA PHE A 201 22.13 15.76 8.61
C PHE A 201 22.79 15.53 7.24
N ILE A 202 22.20 14.67 6.43
CA ILE A 202 22.69 14.27 5.13
C ILE A 202 21.77 14.84 4.06
N ILE A 203 22.32 15.62 3.13
CA ILE A 203 21.61 16.09 1.93
C ILE A 203 22.03 15.20 0.77
N THR A 204 21.07 14.47 0.19
CA THR A 204 21.35 13.60 -0.95
C THR A 204 21.73 14.42 -2.18
N HIS A 205 20.95 15.45 -2.49
CA HIS A 205 21.24 16.41 -3.56
C HIS A 205 20.41 17.69 -3.36
N PHE A 206 20.62 18.70 -4.22
CA PHE A 206 20.09 20.05 -4.01
C PHE A 206 18.81 20.37 -4.82
N HIS A 207 17.96 19.39 -5.13
CA HIS A 207 16.61 19.70 -5.58
C HIS A 207 15.74 20.14 -4.39
N SER A 208 14.74 20.99 -4.66
CA SER A 208 13.94 21.64 -3.60
C SER A 208 13.14 20.66 -2.76
N ASP A 209 12.65 19.57 -3.36
CA ASP A 209 11.90 18.48 -2.72
C ASP A 209 12.75 17.59 -1.78
N HIS A 210 14.07 17.85 -1.72
CA HIS A 210 15.03 17.19 -0.82
C HIS A 210 15.64 18.16 0.19
N VAL A 211 16.03 19.35 -0.23
CA VAL A 211 16.76 20.30 0.62
C VAL A 211 15.93 21.54 1.00
N GLY A 212 14.78 21.77 0.38
CA GLY A 212 14.01 23.01 0.53
C GLY A 212 13.70 23.40 1.97
N GLY A 213 13.42 22.42 2.83
CA GLY A 213 13.11 22.62 4.26
C GLY A 213 14.32 22.90 5.16
N TYR A 214 15.52 23.12 4.65
CA TYR A 214 16.74 23.24 5.47
C TYR A 214 16.68 24.39 6.49
N ASN A 215 16.04 25.50 6.19
CA ASN A 215 15.86 26.60 7.13
C ASN A 215 15.06 26.17 8.36
N MET A 216 13.95 25.44 8.15
CA MET A 216 13.15 24.86 9.24
C MET A 216 14.02 23.98 10.15
N VAL A 217 14.89 23.14 9.54
CA VAL A 217 15.78 22.27 10.31
C VAL A 217 16.73 23.10 11.18
N PHE A 218 17.45 24.06 10.59
CA PHE A 218 18.45 24.84 11.29
C PHE A 218 17.89 25.83 12.32
N ASP A 219 16.68 26.32 12.09
CA ASP A 219 16.03 27.30 12.99
C ASP A 219 15.37 26.62 14.19
N ASN A 220 15.07 25.30 14.14
CA ASN A 220 14.31 24.61 15.18
C ASN A 220 15.04 23.45 15.88
N PHE A 221 16.14 22.96 15.33
CA PHE A 221 16.88 21.83 15.87
C PHE A 221 18.36 22.13 16.03
N VAL A 222 18.97 21.54 17.05
CA VAL A 222 20.44 21.53 17.16
C VAL A 222 20.98 20.53 16.15
N VAL A 223 21.84 20.96 15.24
CA VAL A 223 22.48 20.11 14.24
C VAL A 223 23.98 20.04 14.52
N ASP A 224 24.50 18.83 14.74
CA ASP A 224 25.93 18.64 15.02
C ASP A 224 26.79 18.61 13.75
N ASN A 225 26.38 17.78 12.79
CA ASN A 225 27.17 17.49 11.59
C ASN A 225 26.29 17.52 10.34
N VAL A 226 26.78 18.11 9.27
CA VAL A 226 26.14 18.19 7.97
C VAL A 226 27.01 17.50 6.93
N TYR A 227 26.39 16.68 6.08
CA TYR A 227 27.06 15.97 4.99
C TYR A 227 26.37 16.28 3.67
N TYR A 228 27.14 16.67 2.67
CA TYR A 228 26.62 16.96 1.34
C TYR A 228 27.69 16.74 0.28
N LYS A 229 27.27 16.55 -0.97
CA LYS A 229 28.15 16.51 -2.12
C LYS A 229 28.25 17.92 -2.72
N PRO A 230 29.45 18.47 -2.91
CA PRO A 230 29.60 19.79 -3.51
C PRO A 230 29.21 19.75 -5.00
N ILE A 231 28.67 20.86 -5.51
CA ILE A 231 28.51 21.03 -6.96
C ILE A 231 29.91 21.15 -7.58
N SER A 232 30.31 20.11 -8.30
CA SER A 232 31.69 19.97 -8.81
C SER A 232 31.96 20.73 -10.09
N TRP A 233 30.90 21.20 -10.75
CA TRP A 233 30.95 21.83 -12.05
C TRP A 233 30.64 23.32 -11.95
N ASN A 234 31.32 24.13 -12.76
CA ASN A 234 30.98 25.55 -12.92
C ASN A 234 29.75 25.68 -13.84
N MET A 235 28.62 25.17 -13.35
CA MET A 235 27.33 25.21 -14.07
C MET A 235 26.53 26.42 -13.66
N SER A 236 25.81 26.99 -14.63
CA SER A 236 24.80 28.00 -14.37
C SER A 236 23.50 27.36 -13.90
N GLU A 237 22.63 28.14 -13.26
CA GLU A 237 21.29 27.71 -12.85
C GLU A 237 20.45 27.22 -14.04
N THR A 238 20.65 27.76 -15.24
CA THR A 238 19.97 27.32 -16.46
C THR A 238 20.40 25.94 -16.93
N GLU A 239 21.61 25.49 -16.59
CA GLU A 239 22.14 24.17 -16.96
C GLU A 239 21.69 23.06 -16.01
N ILE A 240 21.55 23.36 -14.73
CA ILE A 240 21.11 22.38 -13.71
C ILE A 240 19.66 22.56 -13.24
N ARG A 241 19.02 23.68 -13.57
CA ARG A 241 17.61 24.02 -13.28
C ARG A 241 17.20 23.97 -11.80
N TRP A 242 15.90 24.16 -11.57
CA TRP A 242 15.16 24.01 -10.31
C TRP A 242 15.81 24.73 -9.11
N LYS A 243 16.50 25.85 -9.35
CA LYS A 243 17.25 26.60 -8.34
C LYS A 243 18.34 25.79 -7.61
N THR A 244 18.76 24.68 -8.16
CA THR A 244 19.68 23.71 -7.54
C THR A 244 20.97 24.39 -7.07
N LYS A 245 21.58 25.24 -7.91
CA LYS A 245 22.79 25.99 -7.53
C LYS A 245 22.52 27.03 -6.45
N SER A 246 21.43 27.77 -6.55
CA SER A 246 21.05 28.76 -5.54
C SER A 246 20.82 28.10 -4.19
N LEU A 247 20.06 26.99 -4.15
CA LEU A 247 19.81 26.22 -2.93
C LEU A 247 21.10 25.68 -2.32
N HIS A 248 22.02 25.17 -3.15
CA HIS A 248 23.34 24.73 -2.68
C HIS A 248 24.11 25.89 -2.01
N ASP A 249 24.23 27.03 -2.71
CA ASP A 249 25.04 28.13 -2.25
C ASP A 249 24.46 28.77 -0.96
N GLU A 250 23.13 28.90 -0.89
CA GLU A 250 22.39 29.39 0.29
C GLU A 250 22.52 28.43 1.48
N PHE A 251 22.35 27.13 1.24
CA PHE A 251 22.51 26.10 2.27
C PHE A 251 23.94 26.11 2.85
N VAL A 252 24.95 26.11 2.00
CA VAL A 252 26.37 26.12 2.42
C VAL A 252 26.71 27.41 3.17
N ALA A 253 26.17 28.56 2.74
CA ALA A 253 26.32 29.83 3.43
C ALA A 253 25.71 29.80 4.83
N LYS A 254 24.48 29.26 4.98
CA LYS A 254 23.78 29.10 6.26
C LYS A 254 24.54 28.17 7.21
N VAL A 255 25.03 27.02 6.73
CA VAL A 255 25.83 26.08 7.52
C VAL A 255 27.09 26.77 8.09
N LYS A 256 27.81 27.52 7.25
CA LYS A 256 29.00 28.29 7.67
C LYS A 256 28.66 29.40 8.66
N GLN A 257 27.57 30.13 8.41
CA GLN A 257 27.09 31.19 9.29
C GLN A 257 26.80 30.65 10.71
N LEU A 258 26.15 29.49 10.78
CA LEU A 258 25.78 28.83 12.05
C LEU A 258 26.95 28.09 12.70
N ARG A 259 28.10 28.00 12.03
CA ARG A 259 29.31 27.28 12.48
C ARG A 259 29.07 25.81 12.80
N ILE A 260 28.18 25.17 12.05
CA ILE A 260 27.91 23.74 12.15
C ILE A 260 29.08 22.97 11.52
N ASN A 261 29.46 21.83 12.09
CA ASN A 261 30.44 20.96 11.45
C ASN A 261 29.88 20.47 10.10
N TYR A 262 30.67 20.60 9.04
CA TYR A 262 30.22 20.15 7.72
C TYR A 262 31.29 19.38 6.96
N TYR A 263 30.83 18.42 6.20
CA TYR A 263 31.65 17.53 5.37
C TYR A 263 31.18 17.65 3.91
N SER A 264 32.00 18.31 3.11
CA SER A 264 31.84 18.39 1.66
C SER A 264 32.46 17.14 1.04
N LEU A 265 31.63 16.17 0.69
CA LEU A 265 32.07 14.81 0.37
C LEU A 265 32.61 14.69 -1.05
N THR A 266 33.81 14.17 -1.20
CA THR A 266 34.49 13.83 -2.48
C THR A 266 34.92 12.36 -2.53
N ALA A 267 34.78 11.62 -1.44
CA ALA A 267 35.04 10.20 -1.32
C ALA A 267 33.97 9.54 -0.43
N ASP A 268 33.63 8.29 -0.71
CA ASP A 268 32.69 7.51 0.12
C ASP A 268 33.12 7.56 1.58
N THR A 269 32.19 7.85 2.45
CA THR A 269 32.42 8.13 3.87
C THR A 269 31.50 7.27 4.72
N THR A 270 31.99 6.78 5.85
CA THR A 270 31.22 6.03 6.82
C THR A 270 31.03 6.83 8.10
N ILE A 271 29.82 6.96 8.57
CA ILE A 271 29.45 7.46 9.89
C ILE A 271 29.30 6.24 10.79
N GLU A 272 30.16 6.10 11.77
CA GLU A 272 30.06 5.08 12.82
C GLU A 272 29.13 5.62 13.91
N ILE A 273 27.94 5.07 14.03
CA ILE A 273 26.94 5.48 15.03
C ILE A 273 27.24 4.81 16.39
N ASN A 274 27.48 3.50 16.34
CA ASN A 274 27.90 2.70 17.49
C ASN A 274 28.51 1.38 16.99
N ASP A 275 28.80 0.46 17.90
CA ASP A 275 29.50 -0.80 17.58
C ASP A 275 28.80 -1.67 16.52
N THR A 276 27.48 -1.52 16.33
CA THR A 276 26.69 -2.33 15.39
C THR A 276 26.07 -1.52 14.26
N GLU A 277 25.89 -0.22 14.46
CA GLU A 277 25.18 0.66 13.51
C GLU A 277 26.12 1.62 12.83
N LYS A 278 26.02 1.69 11.51
CA LYS A 278 26.76 2.64 10.71
C LYS A 278 26.01 3.01 9.43
N ILE A 279 26.33 4.18 8.90
CA ILE A 279 25.81 4.66 7.61
C ILE A 279 26.99 4.93 6.69
N LYS A 280 27.05 4.20 5.58
CA LYS A 280 27.98 4.50 4.50
C LYS A 280 27.31 5.43 3.50
N ILE A 281 27.88 6.62 3.31
CA ILE A 281 27.48 7.59 2.30
C ILE A 281 28.30 7.35 1.04
N MET A 282 27.63 7.22 -0.10
CA MET A 282 28.21 6.78 -1.37
C MET A 282 27.78 7.67 -2.53
N ASN A 283 28.32 7.44 -3.72
CA ASN A 283 28.12 8.24 -4.94
C ASN A 283 28.70 9.65 -4.81
N THR A 284 29.81 9.76 -4.11
CA THR A 284 30.48 11.03 -3.80
C THR A 284 31.34 11.56 -4.96
N SER A 285 31.76 10.68 -5.87
CA SER A 285 32.50 11.10 -7.08
C SER A 285 31.59 11.87 -8.04
N PRO A 286 32.05 12.96 -8.65
CA PRO A 286 31.30 13.69 -9.65
C PRO A 286 30.92 12.81 -10.83
N TYR A 287 29.66 12.90 -11.28
CA TYR A 287 29.24 12.23 -12.50
C TYR A 287 29.75 12.99 -13.74
N PRO A 288 30.17 12.32 -14.82
CA PRO A 288 30.71 13.01 -15.99
C PRO A 288 29.73 14.00 -16.61
N TYR A 289 30.14 15.26 -16.74
CA TYR A 289 29.33 16.34 -17.34
C TYR A 289 28.86 16.04 -18.79
N SER A 290 29.54 15.11 -19.48
CA SER A 290 29.15 14.65 -20.82
C SER A 290 27.84 13.86 -20.87
N ASN A 291 27.34 13.38 -19.73
CA ASN A 291 26.10 12.65 -19.65
C ASN A 291 24.89 13.58 -19.51
N LYS A 292 24.69 14.43 -20.52
CA LYS A 292 23.50 15.24 -20.65
C LYS A 292 22.32 14.36 -21.03
N SER A 293 21.18 14.55 -20.39
CA SER A 293 19.95 13.85 -20.77
C SER A 293 19.57 14.19 -22.21
N ALA A 294 19.61 13.19 -23.09
CA ALA A 294 19.19 13.33 -24.48
C ALA A 294 17.68 13.58 -24.62
N SER A 295 16.91 13.42 -23.53
CA SER A 295 15.46 13.52 -23.51
C SER A 295 14.94 14.95 -23.35
N THR A 296 15.79 15.92 -23.04
CA THR A 296 15.39 17.32 -22.94
C THR A 296 15.88 18.14 -24.13
N PRO A 297 15.04 19.00 -24.72
CA PRO A 297 15.41 19.81 -25.89
C PRO A 297 16.51 20.86 -25.60
N TYR A 298 17.03 20.94 -24.37
CA TYR A 298 17.93 22.00 -23.88
C TYR A 298 19.29 21.56 -23.38
N ASN A 299 19.73 20.30 -23.57
CA ASN A 299 21.00 19.81 -23.03
C ASN A 299 21.17 20.10 -21.52
N VAL A 300 20.13 19.92 -20.73
CA VAL A 300 20.17 20.13 -19.29
C VAL A 300 20.88 18.96 -18.63
N TYR A 301 21.75 19.25 -17.66
CA TYR A 301 22.34 18.23 -16.81
C TYR A 301 21.29 17.68 -15.84
N ASP A 302 21.10 16.38 -15.81
CA ASP A 302 20.25 15.73 -14.82
C ASP A 302 20.99 15.60 -13.49
N TYR A 303 20.72 16.52 -12.57
CA TYR A 303 21.41 16.59 -11.28
C TYR A 303 21.08 15.41 -10.34
N ASN A 304 20.05 14.61 -10.62
CA ASN A 304 19.73 13.39 -9.90
C ASN A 304 20.90 12.39 -9.92
N TYR A 305 21.73 12.40 -10.98
CA TYR A 305 22.95 11.57 -11.04
C TYR A 305 23.96 11.90 -9.94
N GLU A 306 23.89 13.09 -9.35
CA GLU A 306 24.76 13.54 -8.26
C GLU A 306 24.21 13.17 -6.88
N SER A 307 23.02 12.58 -6.77
CA SER A 307 22.44 12.16 -5.50
C SER A 307 23.38 11.24 -4.72
N LEU A 308 23.67 11.60 -3.47
CA LEU A 308 24.28 10.69 -2.51
C LEU A 308 23.33 9.53 -2.22
N MET A 309 23.89 8.37 -1.99
CA MET A 309 23.17 7.18 -1.54
C MET A 309 23.65 6.79 -0.15
N CYS A 310 22.76 6.27 0.69
CA CYS A 310 23.07 5.89 2.07
C CYS A 310 22.80 4.40 2.29
N LEU A 311 23.81 3.65 2.71
CA LEU A 311 23.66 2.29 3.20
C LEU A 311 23.79 2.28 4.72
N TYR A 312 22.65 2.20 5.41
CA TYR A 312 22.62 1.91 6.83
C TYR A 312 22.77 0.41 7.06
N THR A 313 23.60 0.06 8.03
CA THR A 313 23.76 -1.32 8.49
C THR A 313 23.63 -1.40 10.01
N ASN A 314 22.98 -2.47 10.50
CA ASN A 314 22.92 -2.83 11.90
C ASN A 314 23.12 -4.34 12.00
N GLY A 315 24.33 -4.77 12.34
CA GLY A 315 24.73 -6.17 12.21
C GLY A 315 24.56 -6.65 10.77
N ASN A 316 23.66 -7.63 10.57
CA ASN A 316 23.36 -8.18 9.24
C ASN A 316 22.22 -7.44 8.50
N ILE A 317 21.53 -6.53 9.16
CA ILE A 317 20.42 -5.77 8.58
C ILE A 317 20.97 -4.66 7.70
N LYS A 318 20.39 -4.51 6.51
CA LYS A 318 20.78 -3.51 5.53
C LYS A 318 19.56 -2.69 5.10
N VAL A 319 19.64 -1.38 5.26
CA VAL A 319 18.69 -0.42 4.70
C VAL A 319 19.40 0.45 3.70
N PHE A 320 18.87 0.55 2.49
CA PHE A 320 19.46 1.35 1.44
C PHE A 320 18.55 2.50 1.01
N LEU A 321 19.03 3.73 1.18
CA LEU A 321 18.38 4.93 0.69
C LEU A 321 19.12 5.38 -0.57
N GLN A 322 18.39 5.40 -1.69
CA GLN A 322 18.99 5.69 -2.99
C GLN A 322 18.89 7.18 -3.36
N GLY A 323 18.10 7.98 -2.64
CA GLY A 323 17.76 9.33 -3.08
C GLY A 323 17.18 9.27 -4.50
N ASP A 324 17.53 10.20 -5.34
CA ASP A 324 17.08 10.25 -6.73
C ASP A 324 18.08 9.68 -7.74
N CYS A 325 19.17 9.09 -7.23
CA CYS A 325 20.20 8.51 -8.08
C CYS A 325 19.62 7.42 -8.99
N PRO A 326 19.76 7.55 -10.32
CA PRO A 326 19.26 6.54 -11.25
C PRO A 326 19.83 5.15 -10.98
N SER A 327 18.97 4.12 -11.10
CA SER A 327 19.36 2.74 -10.82
C SER A 327 20.51 2.23 -11.68
N GLN A 328 20.69 2.76 -12.90
CA GLN A 328 21.82 2.46 -13.78
C GLN A 328 23.15 2.88 -13.16
N VAL A 329 23.17 4.04 -12.49
CA VAL A 329 24.36 4.55 -11.78
C VAL A 329 24.66 3.68 -10.57
N ALA A 330 23.62 3.38 -9.79
CA ALA A 330 23.72 2.51 -8.63
C ALA A 330 24.25 1.12 -9.02
N TYR A 331 23.70 0.51 -10.09
CA TYR A 331 24.16 -0.78 -10.59
C TYR A 331 25.60 -0.75 -11.07
N LYS A 332 25.94 0.23 -11.93
CA LYS A 332 27.29 0.37 -12.49
C LYS A 332 28.37 0.48 -11.40
N ASN A 333 28.08 1.24 -10.35
CA ASN A 333 29.08 1.55 -9.34
C ASN A 333 29.08 0.56 -8.16
N TYR A 334 27.91 -0.03 -7.84
CA TYR A 334 27.72 -0.78 -6.58
C TYR A 334 26.99 -2.12 -6.74
N GLY A 335 26.58 -2.50 -7.95
CA GLY A 335 25.81 -3.73 -8.20
C GLY A 335 26.51 -5.02 -7.76
N ASP A 336 27.85 -5.01 -7.70
CA ASP A 336 28.63 -6.15 -7.20
C ASP A 336 28.76 -6.18 -5.68
N THR A 337 28.64 -5.03 -5.02
CA THR A 337 28.91 -4.87 -3.58
C THR A 337 27.65 -4.79 -2.72
N ILE A 338 26.57 -4.19 -3.24
CA ILE A 338 25.30 -4.02 -2.49
C ILE A 338 24.29 -5.03 -2.98
N LYS A 339 24.05 -6.05 -2.17
CA LYS A 339 23.15 -7.16 -2.49
C LYS A 339 22.32 -7.55 -1.28
N ASN A 340 21.09 -8.06 -1.55
CA ASN A 340 20.20 -8.62 -0.56
C ASN A 340 19.94 -7.65 0.61
N VAL A 341 19.38 -6.48 0.30
CA VAL A 341 19.04 -5.50 1.33
C VAL A 341 17.68 -5.85 1.97
N ASP A 342 17.52 -5.54 3.24
CA ASP A 342 16.29 -5.80 3.97
C ASP A 342 15.23 -4.76 3.63
N HIS A 343 15.64 -3.50 3.42
CA HIS A 343 14.75 -2.41 3.03
C HIS A 343 15.42 -1.45 2.06
N LEU A 344 14.64 -0.98 1.08
CA LEU A 344 15.05 -0.06 0.03
C LEU A 344 14.12 1.14 -0.04
N GLN A 345 14.65 2.36 0.02
CA GLN A 345 13.98 3.52 -0.55
C GLN A 345 14.17 3.47 -2.08
N ILE A 346 13.07 3.27 -2.79
CA ILE A 346 13.08 3.20 -4.26
C ILE A 346 13.43 4.58 -4.81
N THR A 347 14.36 4.62 -5.75
CA THR A 347 14.90 5.86 -6.31
C THR A 347 13.83 6.80 -6.84
N HIS A 348 14.09 8.11 -6.72
CA HIS A 348 13.33 9.19 -7.34
C HIS A 348 11.83 9.04 -7.09
N HIS A 349 11.46 8.91 -5.81
CA HIS A 349 10.08 8.74 -5.32
C HIS A 349 9.32 7.53 -5.92
N GLY A 350 9.98 6.68 -6.71
CA GLY A 350 9.37 5.62 -7.50
C GLY A 350 9.05 6.06 -8.94
N ASN A 351 9.64 7.14 -9.45
CA ASN A 351 9.44 7.63 -10.81
C ASN A 351 10.01 6.66 -11.86
N GLN A 352 9.33 6.58 -13.03
CA GLN A 352 9.57 5.48 -13.98
C GLN A 352 10.84 5.61 -14.83
N ASP A 353 11.42 6.78 -14.93
CA ASP A 353 12.52 7.01 -15.85
C ASP A 353 13.90 6.53 -15.35
N ASN A 354 13.96 6.04 -14.09
CA ASN A 354 15.21 5.78 -13.39
C ASN A 354 15.42 4.32 -12.97
N ILE A 355 14.70 3.36 -13.57
CA ILE A 355 14.74 1.94 -13.20
C ILE A 355 15.70 1.15 -14.11
N ASP A 356 16.58 0.34 -13.50
CA ASP A 356 17.40 -0.68 -14.14
C ASP A 356 17.09 -2.06 -13.55
N LEU A 357 16.68 -3.01 -14.38
CA LEU A 357 16.36 -4.37 -13.95
C LEU A 357 17.56 -5.10 -13.37
N ASN A 358 18.76 -4.87 -13.90
CA ASN A 358 19.98 -5.48 -13.36
C ASN A 358 20.23 -5.03 -11.91
N TRP A 359 19.94 -3.75 -11.60
CA TRP A 359 20.00 -3.24 -10.24
C TRP A 359 18.98 -3.93 -9.34
N ILE A 360 17.72 -4.06 -9.80
CA ILE A 360 16.66 -4.74 -9.03
C ILE A 360 17.08 -6.17 -8.70
N TYR A 361 17.60 -6.91 -9.68
CA TYR A 361 18.09 -8.27 -9.46
C TYR A 361 19.30 -8.35 -8.56
N ALA A 362 20.20 -7.36 -8.61
CA ALA A 362 21.37 -7.31 -7.76
C ALA A 362 21.00 -7.01 -6.31
N ILE A 363 20.20 -5.95 -6.08
CA ILE A 363 19.87 -5.46 -4.74
C ILE A 363 18.92 -6.42 -3.98
N ARG A 364 18.00 -7.09 -4.67
CA ARG A 364 17.04 -8.07 -4.13
C ARG A 364 16.46 -7.65 -2.80
N ALA A 365 15.88 -6.46 -2.76
CA ALA A 365 15.28 -5.90 -1.55
C ALA A 365 14.12 -6.77 -1.05
N LYS A 366 14.09 -7.09 0.25
CA LYS A 366 12.94 -7.81 0.85
C LYS A 366 11.71 -6.92 0.92
N THR A 367 11.92 -5.66 1.28
CA THR A 367 10.87 -4.63 1.33
C THR A 367 11.35 -3.36 0.65
N GLY A 368 10.42 -2.56 0.12
CA GLY A 368 10.71 -1.29 -0.51
C GLY A 368 9.70 -0.22 -0.13
N TYR A 369 10.13 1.03 -0.17
CA TYR A 369 9.30 2.22 0.05
C TYR A 369 9.38 3.15 -1.16
N TYR A 370 8.27 3.77 -1.48
CA TYR A 370 8.17 4.85 -2.46
C TYR A 370 7.21 5.94 -1.98
N SER A 371 7.39 7.17 -2.42
CA SER A 371 6.58 8.32 -1.96
C SER A 371 5.54 8.81 -2.96
N LEU A 372 5.69 8.57 -4.26
CA LEU A 372 4.69 8.95 -5.28
C LEU A 372 3.30 8.37 -4.98
N LEU A 373 2.23 9.15 -5.24
CA LEU A 373 0.85 8.69 -5.06
C LEU A 373 0.48 7.54 -6.01
N SER A 374 1.04 7.51 -7.22
CA SER A 374 0.90 6.39 -8.14
C SER A 374 2.21 6.16 -8.89
N SER A 375 2.77 4.98 -8.76
CA SER A 375 3.95 4.57 -9.52
C SER A 375 3.71 3.22 -10.15
N THR A 376 3.99 3.11 -11.45
CA THR A 376 3.97 1.84 -12.17
C THR A 376 5.28 1.08 -12.04
N ASN A 377 6.33 1.73 -11.58
CA ASN A 377 7.68 1.16 -11.52
C ASN A 377 7.90 0.19 -10.38
N ILE A 378 7.16 0.34 -9.30
CA ILE A 378 7.17 -0.60 -8.19
C ILE A 378 6.83 -2.03 -8.63
N VAL A 379 6.15 -2.17 -9.79
CA VAL A 379 5.88 -3.47 -10.42
C VAL A 379 7.16 -4.23 -10.69
N HIS A 380 8.20 -3.56 -11.16
CA HIS A 380 9.46 -4.21 -11.48
C HIS A 380 10.08 -4.88 -10.24
N TYR A 381 10.08 -4.19 -9.10
CA TYR A 381 10.57 -4.76 -7.84
C TYR A 381 9.70 -5.93 -7.37
N LYS A 382 8.38 -5.78 -7.48
CA LYS A 382 7.43 -6.79 -7.01
C LYS A 382 7.48 -8.06 -7.85
N THR A 383 7.58 -7.92 -9.16
CA THR A 383 7.54 -9.05 -10.09
C THR A 383 8.90 -9.72 -10.30
N ALA A 384 9.98 -8.94 -10.33
CA ALA A 384 11.32 -9.48 -10.56
C ALA A 384 11.92 -10.16 -9.31
N THR A 385 11.63 -9.65 -8.11
CA THR A 385 12.29 -10.10 -6.87
C THR A 385 11.33 -10.37 -5.71
N TYR A 386 10.03 -10.32 -5.93
CA TYR A 386 8.99 -10.51 -4.90
C TYR A 386 9.09 -9.53 -3.72
N THR A 387 9.64 -8.35 -3.95
CA THR A 387 9.79 -7.31 -2.94
C THR A 387 8.41 -6.85 -2.44
N LYS A 388 8.21 -6.82 -1.13
CA LYS A 388 7.03 -6.21 -0.53
C LYS A 388 7.17 -4.70 -0.59
N ILE A 389 6.22 -4.03 -1.23
CA ILE A 389 6.28 -2.58 -1.44
C ILE A 389 5.32 -1.88 -0.50
N TYR A 390 5.81 -0.86 0.17
CA TYR A 390 5.07 -0.04 1.12
C TYR A 390 5.00 1.41 0.65
N ARG A 391 3.95 2.09 1.08
CA ARG A 391 3.77 3.53 0.99
C ARG A 391 3.35 4.05 2.35
N TYR A 392 3.80 5.24 2.69
CA TYR A 392 3.32 5.95 3.87
C TYR A 392 1.90 6.49 3.64
N ASP A 393 1.04 6.41 4.65
CA ASP A 393 -0.28 7.03 4.59
C ASP A 393 -0.18 8.51 4.98
N PHE A 394 -0.16 9.38 3.97
CA PHE A 394 -0.10 10.82 4.16
C PHE A 394 -1.32 11.43 4.87
N ASN A 395 -2.42 10.70 4.99
CA ASN A 395 -3.62 11.16 5.70
C ASN A 395 -3.48 11.02 7.22
N THR A 396 -2.46 10.32 7.71
CA THR A 396 -2.19 10.20 9.13
C THR A 396 -1.27 11.32 9.61
N SER A 397 -1.42 11.72 10.87
CA SER A 397 -0.48 12.65 11.53
C SER A 397 0.82 11.97 11.97
N THR A 398 0.89 10.64 11.84
CA THR A 398 2.05 9.83 12.24
C THR A 398 3.03 9.66 11.07
N SER A 399 4.27 9.33 11.35
CA SER A 399 5.26 8.96 10.34
C SER A 399 5.07 7.52 9.87
N GLY A 400 5.45 7.21 8.62
CA GLY A 400 5.65 5.82 8.19
C GLY A 400 6.90 5.28 8.90
N CYS A 401 6.76 4.23 9.72
CA CYS A 401 7.85 3.75 10.56
C CYS A 401 8.17 2.28 10.30
N ILE A 402 9.47 1.98 10.28
CA ILE A 402 10.03 0.63 10.24
C ILE A 402 10.90 0.46 11.49
N ILE A 403 10.58 -0.53 12.30
CA ILE A 403 11.39 -0.92 13.46
C ILE A 403 12.51 -1.84 12.97
N ILE A 404 13.74 -1.54 13.36
CA ILE A 404 14.95 -2.30 13.01
C ILE A 404 15.51 -2.93 14.28
N THR A 405 15.51 -4.26 14.33
CA THR A 405 16.06 -5.06 15.44
C THR A 405 17.19 -5.95 14.92
N ASP A 406 17.85 -6.68 15.80
CA ASP A 406 18.85 -7.69 15.41
C ASP A 406 18.24 -8.85 14.61
N GLY A 407 16.92 -9.08 14.75
CA GLY A 407 16.19 -10.17 14.09
C GLY A 407 15.60 -9.79 12.73
N GLY A 408 15.57 -8.51 12.36
CA GLY A 408 14.97 -8.07 11.10
C GLY A 408 14.36 -6.67 11.14
N ILE A 409 13.52 -6.41 10.15
CA ILE A 409 12.79 -5.16 9.99
C ILE A 409 11.28 -5.42 10.08
N TYR A 410 10.55 -4.48 10.69
CA TYR A 410 9.12 -4.62 10.97
C TYR A 410 8.39 -3.32 10.65
N PRO A 411 7.71 -3.22 9.47
CA PRO A 411 6.87 -2.08 9.13
C PRO A 411 5.69 -1.93 10.10
N THR A 412 5.40 -0.71 10.50
CA THR A 412 4.26 -0.40 11.37
C THR A 412 2.96 -0.22 10.58
N VAL A 413 1.84 -0.07 11.27
CA VAL A 413 0.50 0.11 10.68
C VAL A 413 0.37 1.36 9.79
N SER A 414 1.21 2.38 9.98
CA SER A 414 1.25 3.56 9.11
C SER A 414 1.91 3.30 7.75
N MET A 415 2.54 2.13 7.57
CA MET A 415 3.12 1.70 6.30
C MET A 415 2.13 0.81 5.57
N ILE A 416 1.53 1.32 4.49
CA ILE A 416 0.54 0.60 3.71
C ILE A 416 1.23 -0.25 2.65
N GLU A 417 1.04 -1.59 2.72
CA GLU A 417 1.52 -2.47 1.66
C GLU A 417 0.70 -2.24 0.38
N ASN A 418 1.37 -1.86 -0.69
CA ASN A 418 0.72 -1.69 -1.99
C ASN A 418 0.51 -3.06 -2.64
N LYS A 419 -0.74 -3.51 -2.62
CA LYS A 419 -1.19 -4.74 -3.28
C LYS A 419 -1.84 -4.37 -4.61
N PHE A 420 -1.09 -4.52 -5.69
CA PHE A 420 -1.71 -4.49 -7.02
C PHE A 420 -2.55 -5.75 -7.21
N SER A 421 -3.76 -5.59 -7.71
CA SER A 421 -4.64 -6.73 -8.00
C SER A 421 -5.54 -6.41 -9.19
N ASP A 422 -5.90 -7.45 -9.90
CA ASP A 422 -6.88 -7.46 -11.00
C ASP A 422 -6.67 -6.34 -12.02
N ARG A 423 -5.42 -6.11 -12.41
CA ARG A 423 -5.08 -5.06 -13.39
C ARG A 423 -3.90 -5.41 -14.28
N PHE A 424 -3.89 -4.75 -15.44
CA PHE A 424 -2.71 -4.69 -16.28
C PHE A 424 -1.74 -3.60 -15.83
N LEU A 425 -0.46 -3.91 -15.91
CA LEU A 425 0.65 -2.99 -15.62
C LEU A 425 1.64 -2.98 -16.77
N ASP A 426 2.28 -1.84 -16.99
CA ASP A 426 3.35 -1.76 -17.98
C ASP A 426 4.65 -2.33 -17.40
N TYR A 427 5.26 -3.24 -18.15
CA TYR A 427 6.52 -3.86 -17.80
C TYR A 427 7.38 -3.99 -19.07
N ASN A 428 8.47 -3.24 -19.15
CA ASN A 428 9.35 -3.23 -20.35
C ASN A 428 8.60 -3.00 -21.67
N GLY A 429 7.67 -2.04 -21.68
CA GLY A 429 6.88 -1.72 -22.88
C GLY A 429 5.82 -2.77 -23.24
N LYS A 430 5.63 -3.79 -22.43
CA LYS A 430 4.59 -4.81 -22.56
C LYS A 430 3.64 -4.77 -21.37
N LYS A 431 2.45 -5.34 -21.51
CA LYS A 431 1.48 -5.44 -20.42
C LYS A 431 1.61 -6.79 -19.71
N VAL A 432 1.76 -6.78 -18.38
CA VAL A 432 1.62 -7.93 -17.50
C VAL A 432 0.32 -7.83 -16.71
N TYR A 433 -0.23 -8.93 -16.24
CA TYR A 433 -1.44 -8.94 -15.42
C TYR A 433 -1.14 -9.43 -14.02
N ILE A 434 -1.62 -8.66 -13.03
CA ILE A 434 -1.57 -9.04 -11.61
C ILE A 434 -2.97 -9.52 -11.21
N ASN A 435 -3.08 -10.72 -10.67
CA ASN A 435 -4.34 -11.33 -10.24
C ASN A 435 -4.84 -10.75 -8.89
N SER A 436 -6.00 -11.22 -8.43
CA SER A 436 -6.61 -10.79 -7.15
C SER A 436 -5.73 -11.07 -5.92
N SER A 437 -4.85 -12.06 -6.00
CA SER A 437 -3.88 -12.37 -4.93
C SER A 437 -2.64 -11.47 -4.95
N GLY A 438 -2.50 -10.62 -5.98
CA GLY A 438 -1.33 -9.78 -6.17
C GLY A 438 -0.16 -10.48 -6.87
N ASP A 439 -0.39 -11.66 -7.46
CA ASP A 439 0.63 -12.42 -8.20
C ASP A 439 0.56 -12.09 -9.68
N MET A 440 1.71 -12.10 -10.34
CA MET A 440 1.79 -11.98 -11.79
C MET A 440 1.35 -13.30 -12.43
N VAL A 441 0.46 -13.21 -13.42
CA VAL A 441 0.01 -14.38 -14.18
C VAL A 441 1.01 -14.71 -15.28
N GLU A 442 1.53 -15.92 -15.28
CA GLU A 442 2.51 -16.39 -16.27
C GLU A 442 1.86 -16.78 -17.59
N ASN A 443 0.86 -17.65 -17.50
CA ASN A 443 0.16 -18.19 -18.67
C ASN A 443 -1.32 -18.37 -18.35
N GLY A 444 -2.19 -18.19 -19.35
CA GLY A 444 -3.61 -18.47 -19.24
C GLY A 444 -4.51 -17.39 -19.83
N VAL A 445 -5.81 -17.61 -19.72
CA VAL A 445 -6.83 -16.61 -20.06
C VAL A 445 -7.31 -15.95 -18.78
N ILE A 446 -7.25 -14.63 -18.75
CA ILE A 446 -7.75 -13.82 -17.62
C ILE A 446 -8.96 -13.00 -18.03
N ILE A 447 -9.76 -12.59 -17.05
CA ILE A 447 -10.87 -11.65 -17.26
C ILE A 447 -10.52 -10.35 -16.55
N ASN A 448 -10.55 -9.25 -17.30
CA ASN A 448 -10.37 -7.92 -16.75
C ASN A 448 -11.41 -6.97 -17.35
N ASN A 449 -12.17 -6.29 -16.48
CA ASN A 449 -13.29 -5.42 -16.88
C ASN A 449 -14.28 -6.11 -17.86
N GLY A 450 -14.60 -7.39 -17.60
CA GLY A 450 -15.54 -8.18 -18.40
C GLY A 450 -15.01 -8.66 -19.76
N ARG A 451 -13.74 -8.39 -20.08
CA ARG A 451 -13.09 -8.85 -21.32
C ARG A 451 -12.08 -9.95 -21.02
N LYS A 452 -11.96 -10.91 -21.91
CA LYS A 452 -10.96 -12.00 -21.82
C LYS A 452 -9.67 -11.58 -22.52
N TYR A 453 -8.52 -11.93 -21.94
CA TYR A 453 -7.19 -11.66 -22.51
C TYR A 453 -6.30 -12.89 -22.33
N ILE A 454 -5.43 -13.13 -23.29
CA ILE A 454 -4.44 -14.20 -23.23
C ILE A 454 -3.16 -13.65 -22.61
N ILE A 455 -2.66 -14.33 -21.59
CA ILE A 455 -1.33 -14.13 -21.04
C ILE A 455 -0.47 -15.29 -21.46
N LYS A 456 0.70 -15.01 -22.01
CA LYS A 456 1.70 -16.00 -22.41
C LYS A 456 3.08 -15.50 -22.02
N ASP A 457 3.84 -16.33 -21.32
CA ASP A 457 5.18 -16.00 -20.85
C ASP A 457 5.19 -14.64 -20.12
N TRP A 458 4.22 -14.45 -19.21
CA TRP A 458 3.98 -13.25 -18.37
C TRP A 458 3.33 -12.06 -19.10
N TYR A 459 3.23 -12.06 -20.43
CA TYR A 459 2.79 -10.90 -21.19
C TYR A 459 1.42 -11.07 -21.82
N LYS A 460 0.63 -9.97 -21.79
CA LYS A 460 -0.59 -9.88 -22.57
C LYS A 460 -0.29 -9.99 -24.05
N GLN A 461 -1.00 -10.88 -24.74
CA GLN A 461 -0.86 -11.06 -26.17
C GLN A 461 -1.63 -9.98 -26.92
N LEU A 462 -1.05 -9.50 -28.00
CA LEU A 462 -1.67 -8.57 -28.96
C LEU A 462 -1.94 -9.30 -30.26
N PRO A 463 -2.93 -8.86 -31.05
CA PRO A 463 -3.24 -9.53 -32.31
C PRO A 463 -2.06 -9.42 -33.27
N PRO A 464 -1.69 -10.53 -33.96
CA PRO A 464 -0.90 -10.49 -35.18
C PRO A 464 -1.62 -9.69 -36.27
N SER A 465 -0.94 -9.48 -37.43
CA SER A 465 -1.48 -8.70 -38.55
C SER A 465 -2.79 -9.24 -39.12
N ASP A 466 -3.01 -10.54 -39.02
CA ASP A 466 -4.23 -11.25 -39.43
C ASP A 466 -5.34 -11.27 -38.38
N GLY A 467 -5.04 -10.79 -37.18
CA GLY A 467 -5.97 -10.73 -36.06
C GLY A 467 -6.15 -12.04 -35.29
N TRP A 468 -5.46 -13.11 -35.66
CA TRP A 468 -5.54 -14.41 -35.02
C TRP A 468 -4.29 -14.75 -34.23
N TYR A 469 -4.45 -15.05 -32.96
CA TYR A 469 -3.39 -15.55 -32.09
C TYR A 469 -3.50 -17.07 -31.95
N TYR A 470 -2.44 -17.80 -32.30
CA TYR A 470 -2.35 -19.24 -32.12
C TYR A 470 -1.56 -19.61 -30.88
N ASP A 471 -2.21 -20.32 -29.94
CA ASP A 471 -1.54 -20.90 -28.78
C ASP A 471 -1.12 -22.34 -29.08
N SER A 472 0.16 -22.52 -29.32
CA SER A 472 0.76 -23.82 -29.65
C SER A 472 0.72 -24.84 -28.52
N ASN A 473 0.57 -24.39 -27.26
CA ASN A 473 0.56 -25.28 -26.10
C ASN A 473 -0.74 -26.09 -26.01
N ILE A 474 -1.84 -25.48 -26.46
CA ILE A 474 -3.16 -26.09 -26.44
C ILE A 474 -3.74 -26.30 -27.84
N ASN A 475 -2.96 -26.02 -28.89
CA ASN A 475 -3.35 -26.13 -30.29
C ASN A 475 -4.64 -25.38 -30.61
N GLN A 476 -4.74 -24.10 -30.15
CA GLN A 476 -5.96 -23.31 -30.27
C GLN A 476 -5.69 -21.92 -30.83
N SER A 477 -6.54 -21.49 -31.77
CA SER A 477 -6.52 -20.11 -32.30
C SER A 477 -7.63 -19.26 -31.69
N TYR A 478 -7.28 -18.01 -31.37
CA TYR A 478 -8.19 -16.99 -30.84
C TYR A 478 -8.19 -15.75 -31.72
N ALA A 479 -9.35 -15.24 -32.06
CA ALA A 479 -9.45 -13.94 -32.70
C ALA A 479 -9.34 -12.82 -31.66
N LEU A 480 -8.43 -11.87 -31.85
CA LEU A 480 -8.19 -10.78 -30.93
C LEU A 480 -8.66 -9.44 -31.49
N ASN A 481 -9.10 -8.57 -30.59
CA ASN A 481 -9.28 -7.13 -30.85
C ASN A 481 -7.91 -6.42 -30.83
N SER A 482 -7.85 -5.21 -31.36
CA SER A 482 -6.62 -4.39 -31.37
C SER A 482 -6.04 -4.14 -29.98
N ASP A 483 -6.87 -4.15 -28.93
CA ASP A 483 -6.44 -4.01 -27.54
C ASP A 483 -5.96 -5.34 -26.92
N GLY A 484 -5.92 -6.43 -27.70
CA GLY A 484 -5.54 -7.78 -27.27
C GLY A 484 -6.63 -8.56 -26.54
N SER A 485 -7.85 -8.02 -26.40
CA SER A 485 -8.97 -8.80 -25.85
C SER A 485 -9.47 -9.84 -26.85
N ILE A 486 -9.89 -11.00 -26.35
CA ILE A 486 -10.47 -12.07 -27.15
C ILE A 486 -11.84 -11.63 -27.67
N LYS A 487 -12.09 -11.82 -28.95
CA LYS A 487 -13.43 -11.67 -29.54
C LYS A 487 -14.28 -12.87 -29.11
N CYS A 488 -15.47 -12.62 -28.58
CA CYS A 488 -16.39 -13.67 -28.15
C CYS A 488 -17.78 -13.42 -28.72
N ASN A 489 -18.51 -14.50 -29.03
CA ASN A 489 -19.90 -14.48 -29.53
C ASN A 489 -20.11 -13.52 -30.72
N GLN A 490 -19.21 -13.54 -31.69
CA GLN A 490 -19.29 -12.62 -32.82
C GLN A 490 -18.69 -13.20 -34.10
N TRP A 491 -19.08 -12.57 -35.23
CA TRP A 491 -18.49 -12.85 -36.53
C TRP A 491 -17.11 -12.20 -36.65
N VAL A 492 -16.19 -12.92 -37.29
CA VAL A 492 -14.84 -12.48 -37.61
C VAL A 492 -14.58 -12.78 -39.10
N THR A 493 -14.19 -11.76 -39.85
CA THR A 493 -13.78 -11.92 -41.23
C THR A 493 -12.25 -11.93 -41.31
N SER A 494 -11.67 -12.96 -41.94
CA SER A 494 -10.23 -13.08 -42.16
C SER A 494 -10.01 -13.80 -43.50
N ASP A 495 -9.03 -13.32 -44.28
CA ASP A 495 -8.65 -13.87 -45.58
C ASP A 495 -9.82 -14.09 -46.55
N GLY A 496 -10.83 -13.22 -46.48
CA GLY A 496 -12.04 -13.28 -47.29
C GLY A 496 -13.08 -14.30 -46.85
N TYR A 497 -12.87 -14.99 -45.73
CA TYR A 497 -13.81 -15.95 -45.15
C TYR A 497 -14.42 -15.37 -43.86
N ASN A 498 -15.63 -15.86 -43.54
CA ASN A 498 -16.31 -15.51 -42.29
C ASN A 498 -16.26 -16.68 -41.31
N TYR A 499 -15.89 -16.39 -40.09
CA TYR A 499 -15.82 -17.30 -38.96
C TYR A 499 -16.77 -16.80 -37.85
N TYR A 500 -17.29 -17.68 -37.05
CA TYR A 500 -18.00 -17.29 -35.83
C TYR A 500 -17.24 -17.85 -34.64
N VAL A 501 -16.94 -16.98 -33.69
CA VAL A 501 -16.28 -17.36 -32.44
C VAL A 501 -17.31 -17.43 -31.31
N ASP A 502 -17.23 -18.47 -30.50
CA ASP A 502 -18.10 -18.74 -29.37
C ASP A 502 -17.80 -17.81 -28.15
N ASP A 503 -18.41 -18.12 -27.02
CA ASP A 503 -18.22 -17.37 -25.77
C ASP A 503 -16.81 -17.55 -25.19
N GLN A 504 -16.05 -18.56 -25.59
CA GLN A 504 -14.65 -18.77 -25.22
C GLN A 504 -13.68 -18.09 -26.20
N GLY A 505 -14.18 -17.59 -27.33
CA GLY A 505 -13.38 -17.00 -28.40
C GLY A 505 -12.82 -18.05 -29.37
N ILE A 506 -13.35 -19.26 -29.34
CA ILE A 506 -12.97 -20.37 -30.22
C ILE A 506 -13.89 -20.36 -31.44
N TYR A 507 -13.32 -20.47 -32.63
CA TYR A 507 -14.14 -20.52 -33.84
C TYR A 507 -14.87 -21.86 -33.98
N LEU A 508 -16.12 -21.80 -34.45
CA LEU A 508 -16.92 -22.98 -34.72
C LEU A 508 -16.46 -23.64 -36.01
N ALA A 509 -16.34 -24.98 -36.04
CA ALA A 509 -15.89 -25.73 -37.18
C ALA A 509 -16.57 -27.10 -37.31
N GLY A 510 -16.61 -27.65 -38.53
CA GLY A 510 -16.98 -29.02 -38.80
C GLY A 510 -18.43 -29.37 -38.47
N GLY A 511 -19.38 -28.45 -38.64
CA GLY A 511 -20.78 -28.75 -38.31
C GLY A 511 -21.74 -27.59 -38.58
N THR A 512 -23.03 -27.81 -38.26
CA THR A 512 -24.06 -26.79 -38.31
C THR A 512 -24.40 -26.33 -36.91
N TYR A 513 -24.33 -25.02 -36.67
CA TYR A 513 -24.54 -24.40 -35.38
C TYR A 513 -25.62 -23.32 -35.48
N LYS A 514 -26.38 -23.15 -34.40
CA LYS A 514 -27.40 -22.10 -34.32
C LYS A 514 -26.77 -20.78 -33.86
N ILE A 515 -26.70 -19.80 -34.76
CA ILE A 515 -26.20 -18.44 -34.48
C ILE A 515 -27.37 -17.48 -34.49
N GLY A 516 -27.80 -17.09 -33.31
CA GLY A 516 -29.06 -16.33 -33.13
C GLY A 516 -30.27 -17.17 -33.56
N ALA A 517 -30.99 -16.75 -34.61
CA ALA A 517 -32.16 -17.45 -35.15
C ALA A 517 -31.80 -18.34 -36.39
N THR A 518 -30.55 -18.32 -36.87
CA THR A 518 -30.14 -18.93 -38.13
C THR A 518 -29.23 -20.12 -37.87
N ASP A 519 -29.45 -21.22 -38.61
CA ASP A 519 -28.54 -22.36 -38.66
C ASP A 519 -27.45 -22.07 -39.70
N VAL A 520 -26.19 -22.12 -39.26
CA VAL A 520 -25.02 -21.84 -40.09
C VAL A 520 -24.10 -23.05 -40.09
N THR A 521 -23.69 -23.48 -41.29
CA THR A 521 -22.75 -24.60 -41.47
C THR A 521 -21.33 -24.05 -41.64
N PHE A 522 -20.38 -24.66 -40.93
CA PHE A 522 -18.96 -24.34 -41.00
C PHE A 522 -18.20 -25.58 -41.53
N ASP A 523 -17.22 -25.34 -42.36
CA ASP A 523 -16.30 -26.38 -42.80
C ASP A 523 -15.35 -26.84 -41.68
N SER A 524 -14.47 -27.80 -41.94
CA SER A 524 -13.48 -28.30 -40.99
C SER A 524 -12.45 -27.25 -40.57
N GLU A 525 -12.31 -26.19 -41.34
CA GLU A 525 -11.40 -25.06 -41.08
C GLU A 525 -12.14 -23.87 -40.44
N GLY A 526 -13.42 -24.03 -40.15
CA GLY A 526 -14.25 -23.01 -39.46
C GLY A 526 -14.78 -21.90 -40.38
N ARG A 527 -14.71 -22.07 -41.70
CA ARG A 527 -15.25 -21.12 -42.67
C ARG A 527 -16.75 -21.29 -42.78
N ALA A 528 -17.49 -20.20 -42.60
CA ALA A 528 -18.93 -20.25 -42.76
C ALA A 528 -19.33 -20.41 -44.23
N ASN A 529 -20.19 -21.38 -44.49
CA ASN A 529 -20.85 -21.52 -45.79
C ASN A 529 -22.09 -20.62 -45.79
N ILE A 530 -21.89 -19.34 -46.12
CA ILE A 530 -22.98 -18.36 -46.21
C ILE A 530 -23.38 -18.33 -47.70
N SER A 531 -24.45 -19.07 -48.05
CA SER A 531 -25.08 -19.02 -49.38
C SER A 531 -25.96 -17.79 -49.50
#